data_c9ead5e569944a4f5b287c0272ab4954
#
_entry.id   c9ead5e569944a4f5b287c0272ab4954
#
_cell.length_a   1.000
_cell.length_b   1.000
_cell.length_c   1.000
_cell.angle_alpha   90.00
_cell.angle_beta   90.00
_cell.angle_gamma   90.00
#
_symmetry.space_group_name_H-M   'P 1'
#
loop_
_entity.id
_entity.type
_entity.pdbx_description
1 polymer ?
#
loop_
_entity_poly.entity_id
_entity_poly.type
_entity_poly.pdbx_seq_one_letter_code
_entity_poly.pdbx_strand_id
1 'polypeptide(L)'
;MRYSKVTGVFLAILSAIALSSCGSSGGGSSTPPTGDQASVYTIGTDAPLPSVVSCEVTVSGITLNNGTTNVSVLSQPADVDFAKLSGLHQLLDLTSVPTGTYSSATITISAPVIGYIDTSVSPPTVSTINGTLSTNSVTVNFAQPVSVTSSDLFGLRMEFDLRQSLATDSNGQITGAVNPVFEVALKNALTDQITIDEFMAGVIGVTGANTFNVQGPHGRQWTVTTNSDTIYDDPSIAVSSFTTDTIVGVSGTIDRVTHNIDASEIDVVSMDKFYLDGLLTSVRPPSGGATAADLYVRDELPAINGVSDGQIETLTLNGSENYHIEHINLPLTTLLFNNSALTAGQHVGIAGSLTTTNGASQLTVKRVVLQRQGQAGTWVPGSTVIQSGNLGSFSLNDDWTAGVLLPQPLPVLTTNDTNFINLSGLSALTGASPISIRVVGFILIDPATGSPVMVARSVEQLTTN
;
A
#
# COMPACT_ATOMS: atom_id res chain seq x y z
N MET A 1 26.30 -64.45 14.62
CA MET A 1 27.54 -64.44 15.44
C MET A 1 27.76 -63.01 15.98
N ARG A 2 27.76 -62.97 17.33
CA ARG A 2 28.31 -61.97 18.24
C ARG A 2 27.92 -60.49 18.11
N TYR A 3 27.10 -60.11 19.07
CA TYR A 3 26.86 -58.77 19.62
C TYR A 3 28.15 -58.06 20.12
N SER A 4 28.25 -56.77 19.96
CA SER A 4 28.98 -55.93 20.89
C SER A 4 28.17 -54.66 21.19
N LYS A 5 27.72 -54.54 22.44
CA LYS A 5 27.15 -53.36 23.04
C LYS A 5 28.29 -52.43 23.44
N VAL A 6 28.20 -51.14 23.11
CA VAL A 6 29.01 -50.10 23.74
C VAL A 6 28.07 -49.16 24.46
N THR A 7 28.16 -49.17 25.78
CA THR A 7 27.48 -48.32 26.71
C THR A 7 28.32 -47.02 26.83
N GLY A 8 27.77 -45.89 26.41
CA GLY A 8 28.38 -44.58 26.60
C GLY A 8 27.74 -43.82 27.73
N VAL A 9 28.52 -43.53 28.74
CA VAL A 9 28.17 -42.82 29.95
C VAL A 9 28.04 -41.34 29.66
N PHE A 10 26.85 -40.74 29.94
CA PHE A 10 26.63 -39.30 29.92
C PHE A 10 27.20 -38.70 31.25
N LEU A 11 28.23 -37.91 31.10
CA LEU A 11 28.78 -37.05 32.20
C LEU A 11 28.14 -35.66 32.09
N ALA A 12 27.20 -35.38 33.01
CA ALA A 12 26.65 -34.04 33.19
C ALA A 12 27.62 -33.14 33.93
N ILE A 13 28.15 -32.14 33.25
CA ILE A 13 28.93 -31.08 33.89
C ILE A 13 28.01 -29.90 34.16
N LEU A 14 27.65 -29.70 35.40
CA LEU A 14 27.02 -28.47 35.92
C LEU A 14 28.09 -27.40 36.06
N SER A 15 28.09 -26.39 35.19
CA SER A 15 28.87 -25.19 35.34
C SER A 15 28.02 -24.09 35.97
N ALA A 16 28.19 -23.85 37.24
CA ALA A 16 27.69 -22.67 37.96
C ALA A 16 28.49 -21.45 37.53
N ILE A 17 27.86 -20.52 36.83
CA ILE A 17 28.42 -19.20 36.55
C ILE A 17 27.91 -18.27 37.64
N ALA A 18 28.83 -17.84 38.51
CA ALA A 18 28.61 -16.80 39.49
C ALA A 18 28.46 -15.46 38.80
N LEU A 19 27.31 -14.80 38.97
CA LEU A 19 27.10 -13.41 38.61
C LEU A 19 27.85 -12.49 39.59
N SER A 20 28.97 -11.97 39.16
CA SER A 20 29.60 -10.83 39.85
C SER A 20 28.96 -9.54 39.35
N SER A 21 28.12 -8.99 40.20
CA SER A 21 27.63 -7.61 40.11
C SER A 21 28.78 -6.67 40.45
N CYS A 22 29.13 -5.78 39.52
CA CYS A 22 29.76 -4.50 39.89
C CYS A 22 29.64 -3.49 38.73
N GLY A 23 29.18 -2.29 39.04
CA GLY A 23 29.42 -1.12 38.21
C GLY A 23 28.18 -0.35 37.81
N SER A 24 27.66 0.45 38.71
CA SER A 24 26.74 1.54 38.41
C SER A 24 27.41 2.57 37.49
N SER A 25 26.88 2.75 36.31
CA SER A 25 26.97 3.99 35.57
C SER A 25 25.55 4.38 35.13
N GLY A 26 25.13 5.56 35.58
CA GLY A 26 23.76 6.05 35.48
C GLY A 26 23.25 6.11 34.02
N GLY A 27 22.51 5.10 33.60
CA GLY A 27 21.56 5.19 32.53
C GLY A 27 20.28 5.76 33.12
N GLY A 28 19.98 7.01 32.83
CA GLY A 28 18.71 7.60 33.20
C GLY A 28 17.59 6.74 32.60
N SER A 29 16.94 5.98 33.45
CA SER A 29 15.64 5.43 33.19
C SER A 29 14.71 6.64 33.02
N SER A 30 14.44 7.05 31.78
CA SER A 30 13.36 7.95 31.51
C SER A 30 12.08 7.17 31.79
N THR A 31 11.59 7.29 33.02
CA THR A 31 10.19 6.98 33.34
C THR A 31 9.35 7.70 32.27
N PRO A 32 8.44 7.01 31.56
CA PRO A 32 7.49 7.68 30.68
C PRO A 32 6.80 8.78 31.50
N PRO A 33 6.61 9.99 30.95
CA PRO A 33 5.93 11.05 31.66
C PRO A 33 4.53 10.52 32.06
N THR A 34 4.25 10.53 33.36
CA THR A 34 2.93 10.21 33.93
C THR A 34 1.97 11.39 33.70
N GLY A 35 1.86 11.88 32.48
CA GLY A 35 0.93 12.89 32.04
C GLY A 35 -0.18 12.25 31.20
N ASP A 36 -1.26 12.99 31.05
CA ASP A 36 -2.34 12.61 30.10
C ASP A 36 -1.74 12.35 28.71
N GLN A 37 -2.17 11.29 28.09
CA GLN A 37 -1.69 10.88 26.76
C GLN A 37 -2.81 10.85 25.75
N ALA A 38 -2.47 11.11 24.50
CA ALA A 38 -3.33 10.92 23.34
C ALA A 38 -2.76 9.81 22.45
N SER A 39 -3.59 9.21 21.61
CA SER A 39 -3.16 8.24 20.63
C SER A 39 -2.91 8.92 19.28
N VAL A 40 -1.81 8.54 18.61
CA VAL A 40 -1.48 8.98 17.25
C VAL A 40 -1.27 7.75 16.39
N TYR A 41 -2.04 7.64 15.31
CA TYR A 41 -1.78 6.68 14.26
C TYR A 41 -1.11 7.37 13.06
N THR A 42 -0.13 6.70 12.50
CA THR A 42 0.71 7.22 11.41
C THR A 42 0.33 6.55 10.12
N ILE A 43 0.09 7.35 9.08
CA ILE A 43 -0.35 6.90 7.76
C ILE A 43 0.61 7.42 6.70
N GLY A 44 1.07 6.50 5.83
CA GLY A 44 1.78 6.82 4.60
C GLY A 44 0.83 7.01 3.44
N THR A 45 1.14 7.94 2.55
CA THR A 45 0.49 8.16 1.24
C THR A 45 1.49 8.78 0.27
N ASP A 46 1.15 8.93 -1.02
CA ASP A 46 2.05 9.46 -2.04
C ASP A 46 1.40 10.38 -3.05
N ALA A 47 2.23 11.28 -3.63
CA ALA A 47 1.97 11.99 -4.87
C ALA A 47 2.73 11.29 -6.01
N PRO A 48 2.06 10.55 -6.89
CA PRO A 48 2.68 9.57 -7.77
C PRO A 48 3.49 10.18 -8.90
N LEU A 49 4.50 9.43 -9.33
CA LEU A 49 5.25 9.67 -10.55
C LEU A 49 5.02 8.50 -11.52
N PRO A 50 4.38 8.70 -12.68
CA PRO A 50 3.86 7.61 -13.51
C PRO A 50 4.88 6.64 -14.09
N SER A 51 6.12 7.06 -14.26
CA SER A 51 7.20 6.17 -14.68
C SER A 51 7.79 5.33 -13.55
N VAL A 52 7.39 5.59 -12.30
CA VAL A 52 7.85 4.86 -11.12
C VAL A 52 6.83 3.78 -10.77
N VAL A 53 7.26 2.54 -10.83
CA VAL A 53 6.43 1.37 -10.53
C VAL A 53 6.54 0.94 -9.07
N SER A 54 7.63 1.30 -8.39
CA SER A 54 7.80 1.15 -6.95
C SER A 54 8.79 2.19 -6.42
N CYS A 55 8.62 2.60 -5.18
CA CYS A 55 9.59 3.41 -4.44
C CYS A 55 9.60 2.93 -2.99
N GLU A 56 10.38 1.89 -2.74
CA GLU A 56 10.47 1.26 -1.44
C GLU A 56 11.46 2.00 -0.54
N VAL A 57 10.98 2.45 0.61
CA VAL A 57 11.71 3.25 1.57
C VAL A 57 11.52 2.68 2.97
N THR A 58 12.59 2.42 3.71
CA THR A 58 12.47 2.17 5.15
C THR A 58 12.33 3.51 5.88
N VAL A 59 11.17 3.77 6.45
CA VAL A 59 10.96 4.87 7.41
C VAL A 59 11.47 4.41 8.75
N SER A 60 12.66 4.88 9.14
CA SER A 60 13.34 4.42 10.37
C SER A 60 12.91 5.19 11.62
N GLY A 61 12.25 6.33 11.47
CA GLY A 61 11.74 7.10 12.60
C GLY A 61 10.87 8.27 12.15
N ILE A 62 9.86 8.55 12.97
CA ILE A 62 9.04 9.76 12.88
C ILE A 62 8.91 10.34 14.27
N THR A 63 9.24 11.64 14.43
CA THR A 63 9.15 12.33 15.70
C THR A 63 8.29 13.60 15.58
N LEU A 64 7.41 13.82 16.53
CA LEU A 64 6.68 15.07 16.71
C LEU A 64 7.49 15.99 17.65
N ASN A 65 7.55 17.28 17.31
CA ASN A 65 8.24 18.28 18.09
C ASN A 65 7.26 19.29 18.72
N ASN A 66 7.38 19.50 20.05
CA ASN A 66 6.57 20.46 20.77
C ASN A 66 7.36 21.72 21.23
N GLY A 67 8.55 21.94 20.64
CA GLY A 67 9.44 23.06 20.97
C GLY A 67 10.41 22.77 22.13
N THR A 68 10.15 21.76 22.95
CA THR A 68 11.02 21.36 24.07
C THR A 68 11.50 19.92 23.98
N THR A 69 10.69 19.03 23.44
CA THR A 69 10.98 17.59 23.32
C THR A 69 10.57 17.05 21.96
N ASN A 70 11.24 16.00 21.51
CA ASN A 70 10.89 15.18 20.39
C ASN A 70 10.21 13.90 20.90
N VAL A 71 9.06 13.57 20.37
CA VAL A 71 8.27 12.39 20.75
C VAL A 71 8.15 11.46 19.55
N SER A 72 8.63 10.20 19.70
CA SER A 72 8.50 9.21 18.63
C SER A 72 7.05 8.79 18.44
N VAL A 73 6.62 8.75 17.18
CA VAL A 73 5.32 8.23 16.75
C VAL A 73 5.45 7.03 15.80
N LEU A 74 6.62 6.46 15.76
CA LEU A 74 6.92 5.21 15.09
C LEU A 74 7.69 4.32 16.07
N SER A 75 7.10 3.20 16.47
CA SER A 75 7.68 2.29 17.48
C SER A 75 8.77 1.39 16.89
N GLN A 76 8.68 1.09 15.59
CA GLN A 76 9.62 0.27 14.83
C GLN A 76 9.75 0.84 13.41
N PRO A 77 10.87 0.62 12.71
CA PRO A 77 10.99 0.94 11.29
C PRO A 77 9.86 0.31 10.46
N ALA A 78 9.44 1.02 9.43
CA ALA A 78 8.41 0.57 8.50
C ALA A 78 8.93 0.65 7.08
N ASP A 79 8.84 -0.45 6.33
CA ASP A 79 9.08 -0.43 4.89
C ASP A 79 7.78 -0.03 4.19
N VAL A 80 7.88 0.90 3.25
CA VAL A 80 6.76 1.52 2.57
C VAL A 80 7.10 1.65 1.09
N ASP A 81 6.29 1.06 0.23
CA ASP A 81 6.31 1.37 -1.20
C ASP A 81 5.38 2.56 -1.45
N PHE A 82 5.96 3.77 -1.48
CA PHE A 82 5.20 4.98 -1.69
C PHE A 82 4.53 5.03 -3.06
N ALA A 83 5.13 4.50 -4.11
CA ALA A 83 4.51 4.51 -5.44
C ALA A 83 3.17 3.74 -5.50
N LYS A 84 2.97 2.76 -4.60
CA LYS A 84 1.70 2.05 -4.44
C LYS A 84 0.60 2.93 -3.84
N LEU A 85 0.97 3.93 -3.03
CA LEU A 85 0.06 4.67 -2.15
C LEU A 85 -0.57 5.91 -2.80
N SER A 86 -0.60 6.01 -4.12
CA SER A 86 -1.23 7.13 -4.81
C SER A 86 -2.72 7.26 -4.48
N GLY A 87 -3.05 8.18 -3.58
CA GLY A 87 -4.41 8.38 -3.08
C GLY A 87 -4.93 7.25 -2.20
N LEU A 88 -4.06 6.30 -1.81
CA LEU A 88 -4.31 5.24 -0.85
C LEU A 88 -3.57 5.53 0.46
N HIS A 89 -3.94 4.81 1.52
CA HIS A 89 -3.44 5.03 2.86
C HIS A 89 -2.96 3.73 3.49
N GLN A 90 -1.69 3.69 3.85
CA GLN A 90 -1.10 2.58 4.60
C GLN A 90 -0.92 2.96 6.06
N LEU A 91 -1.48 2.16 6.97
CA LEU A 91 -1.25 2.33 8.40
C LEU A 91 0.16 1.87 8.77
N LEU A 92 0.97 2.79 9.30
CA LEU A 92 2.36 2.49 9.69
C LEU A 92 2.49 2.16 11.18
N ASP A 93 1.80 2.90 12.05
CA ASP A 93 1.86 2.67 13.50
C ASP A 93 0.69 3.31 14.24
N LEU A 94 0.53 2.90 15.51
CA LEU A 94 -0.36 3.51 16.48
C LEU A 94 0.39 3.63 17.80
N THR A 95 0.66 4.86 18.23
CA THR A 95 1.46 5.15 19.43
C THR A 95 0.75 6.15 20.34
N SER A 96 1.19 6.22 21.60
CA SER A 96 0.72 7.23 22.54
C SER A 96 1.72 8.38 22.64
N VAL A 97 1.20 9.61 22.64
CA VAL A 97 2.01 10.84 22.78
C VAL A 97 1.54 11.67 23.95
N PRO A 98 2.42 12.39 24.66
CA PRO A 98 2.04 13.34 25.69
C PRO A 98 1.12 14.42 25.14
N THR A 99 0.22 14.93 25.97
CA THR A 99 -0.57 16.12 25.65
C THR A 99 0.35 17.33 25.49
N GLY A 100 -0.01 18.22 24.56
CA GLY A 100 0.81 19.40 24.27
C GLY A 100 0.53 19.98 22.91
N THR A 101 1.30 21.00 22.54
CA THR A 101 1.19 21.62 21.21
C THR A 101 2.38 21.25 20.38
N TYR A 102 2.13 20.63 19.24
CA TYR A 102 3.14 20.16 18.29
C TYR A 102 3.19 21.08 17.07
N SER A 103 4.40 21.48 16.66
CA SER A 103 4.62 22.44 15.57
C SER A 103 5.27 21.86 14.34
N SER A 104 5.89 20.67 14.45
CA SER A 104 6.56 20.02 13.33
C SER A 104 6.68 18.52 13.54
N ALA A 105 6.95 17.82 12.44
CA ALA A 105 7.38 16.44 12.45
C ALA A 105 8.73 16.30 11.75
N THR A 106 9.57 15.39 12.24
CA THR A 106 10.83 15.00 11.60
C THR A 106 10.74 13.54 11.19
N ILE A 107 10.99 13.27 9.91
CA ILE A 107 10.94 11.95 9.30
C ILE A 107 12.36 11.54 8.96
N THR A 108 12.75 10.31 9.31
CA THR A 108 14.05 9.74 8.98
C THR A 108 13.84 8.51 8.11
N ILE A 109 14.50 8.46 6.96
CA ILE A 109 14.34 7.42 5.95
C ILE A 109 15.68 6.79 5.54
N SER A 110 15.63 5.57 5.01
CA SER A 110 16.73 4.96 4.27
C SER A 110 16.77 5.45 2.82
N ALA A 111 17.86 5.16 2.12
CA ALA A 111 17.90 5.33 0.67
C ALA A 111 16.84 4.41 0.01
N PRO A 112 16.03 4.94 -0.93
CA PRO A 112 14.99 4.15 -1.58
C PRO A 112 15.56 3.16 -2.60
N VAL A 113 14.81 2.07 -2.81
CA VAL A 113 14.94 1.23 -3.99
C VAL A 113 13.82 1.64 -4.95
N ILE A 114 14.17 2.06 -6.16
CA ILE A 114 13.23 2.64 -7.12
C ILE A 114 13.10 1.71 -8.32
N GLY A 115 11.90 1.16 -8.51
CA GLY A 115 11.50 0.46 -9.74
C GLY A 115 10.91 1.48 -10.73
N TYR A 116 11.37 1.49 -11.95
CA TYR A 116 10.93 2.45 -12.96
C TYR A 116 10.88 1.83 -14.36
N ILE A 117 10.09 2.42 -15.23
CA ILE A 117 9.99 2.01 -16.64
C ILE A 117 11.16 2.61 -17.41
N ASP A 118 12.07 1.75 -17.83
CA ASP A 118 13.24 2.10 -18.63
C ASP A 118 12.87 2.13 -20.11
N THR A 119 12.82 3.32 -20.70
CA THR A 119 12.54 3.54 -22.11
C THR A 119 13.81 3.65 -22.97
N SER A 120 14.99 3.53 -22.37
CA SER A 120 16.26 3.48 -23.11
C SER A 120 16.43 2.19 -23.90
N VAL A 121 15.64 1.17 -23.57
CA VAL A 121 15.55 -0.12 -24.27
C VAL A 121 14.23 -0.27 -25.02
N SER A 122 14.20 -1.10 -26.06
CA SER A 122 12.98 -1.33 -26.86
C SER A 122 12.73 -2.85 -26.99
N PRO A 123 11.57 -3.36 -26.57
CA PRO A 123 10.49 -2.67 -25.88
C PRO A 123 10.90 -2.16 -24.48
N PRO A 124 10.21 -1.14 -23.94
CA PRO A 124 10.47 -0.67 -22.59
C PRO A 124 10.34 -1.81 -21.56
N THR A 125 11.22 -1.79 -20.57
CA THR A 125 11.25 -2.79 -19.49
C THR A 125 11.18 -2.09 -18.13
N VAL A 126 10.87 -2.84 -17.08
CA VAL A 126 11.06 -2.33 -15.73
C VAL A 126 12.48 -2.58 -15.28
N SER A 127 13.12 -1.55 -14.76
CA SER A 127 14.47 -1.57 -14.21
C SER A 127 14.44 -1.06 -12.76
N THR A 128 15.41 -1.47 -11.96
CA THR A 128 15.54 -1.06 -10.56
C THR A 128 16.84 -0.30 -10.36
N ILE A 129 16.78 0.79 -9.58
CA ILE A 129 17.95 1.59 -9.21
C ILE A 129 17.93 1.91 -7.71
N ASN A 130 19.11 1.81 -7.07
CA ASN A 130 19.25 2.26 -5.70
C ASN A 130 19.34 3.79 -5.67
N GLY A 131 18.46 4.42 -4.89
CA GLY A 131 18.45 5.87 -4.72
C GLY A 131 19.63 6.36 -3.88
N THR A 132 20.04 7.60 -4.15
CA THR A 132 21.05 8.31 -3.36
C THR A 132 20.39 9.54 -2.75
N LEU A 133 20.24 9.57 -1.42
CA LEU A 133 19.61 10.66 -0.70
C LEU A 133 20.52 11.87 -0.57
N SER A 134 19.99 13.08 -0.80
CA SER A 134 20.64 14.36 -0.44
C SER A 134 20.67 14.56 1.09
N THR A 135 19.64 14.06 1.77
CA THR A 135 19.51 14.00 3.24
C THR A 135 18.66 12.80 3.62
N ASN A 136 18.94 12.17 4.75
CA ASN A 136 18.13 11.07 5.28
C ASN A 136 17.09 11.53 6.33
N SER A 137 17.05 12.82 6.65
CA SER A 137 16.12 13.35 7.65
C SER A 137 15.52 14.67 7.17
N VAL A 138 14.19 14.75 7.19
CA VAL A 138 13.42 15.90 6.75
C VAL A 138 12.54 16.38 7.89
N THR A 139 12.59 17.68 8.21
CA THR A 139 11.69 18.30 9.18
C THR A 139 10.65 19.12 8.44
N VAL A 140 9.38 18.81 8.68
CA VAL A 140 8.23 19.53 8.12
C VAL A 140 7.54 20.29 9.23
N ASN A 141 7.44 21.62 9.06
CA ASN A 141 6.66 22.46 9.98
C ASN A 141 5.19 22.40 9.63
N PHE A 142 4.34 22.26 10.64
CA PHE A 142 2.89 22.35 10.41
C PHE A 142 2.48 23.78 10.09
N ALA A 143 1.53 23.94 9.17
CA ALA A 143 1.00 25.24 8.80
C ALA A 143 0.42 26.01 10.02
N GLN A 144 -0.15 25.26 10.97
CA GLN A 144 -0.56 25.74 12.29
C GLN A 144 -0.16 24.70 13.33
N PRO A 145 0.38 25.11 14.50
CA PRO A 145 0.61 24.18 15.61
C PRO A 145 -0.67 23.46 16.03
N VAL A 146 -0.59 22.17 16.29
CA VAL A 146 -1.72 21.32 16.65
C VAL A 146 -1.69 21.03 18.15
N SER A 147 -2.78 21.36 18.84
CA SER A 147 -2.97 21.03 20.25
C SER A 147 -3.52 19.61 20.38
N VAL A 148 -2.76 18.76 21.04
CA VAL A 148 -3.10 17.37 21.35
C VAL A 148 -3.55 17.31 22.80
N THR A 149 -4.78 16.88 23.03
CA THR A 149 -5.38 16.77 24.37
C THR A 149 -5.56 15.31 24.77
N SER A 150 -5.77 15.05 26.05
CA SER A 150 -5.96 13.69 26.56
C SER A 150 -7.22 13.05 25.96
N SER A 151 -7.14 11.75 25.70
CA SER A 151 -8.22 10.96 25.13
C SER A 151 -8.55 11.26 23.65
N ASP A 152 -7.80 12.16 23.01
CA ASP A 152 -7.96 12.37 21.57
C ASP A 152 -7.23 11.29 20.75
N LEU A 153 -7.76 11.01 19.57
CA LEU A 153 -7.11 10.22 18.54
C LEU A 153 -6.74 11.14 17.38
N PHE A 154 -5.46 11.19 17.06
CA PHE A 154 -4.93 11.99 15.96
C PHE A 154 -4.41 11.10 14.86
N GLY A 155 -4.55 11.54 13.61
CA GLY A 155 -3.90 10.95 12.44
C GLY A 155 -2.72 11.79 11.99
N LEU A 156 -1.53 11.23 11.98
CA LEU A 156 -0.36 11.81 11.33
C LEU A 156 -0.30 11.25 9.90
N ARG A 157 -0.77 12.04 8.94
CA ARG A 157 -0.64 11.73 7.52
C ARG A 157 0.71 12.22 7.03
N MET A 158 1.45 11.35 6.41
CA MET A 158 2.74 11.62 5.77
C MET A 158 2.64 11.28 4.29
N GLU A 159 2.87 12.26 3.43
CA GLU A 159 2.89 12.11 1.98
C GLU A 159 4.32 12.31 1.47
N PHE A 160 4.85 11.33 0.76
CA PHE A 160 6.14 11.45 0.10
C PHE A 160 5.92 11.89 -1.35
N ASP A 161 6.28 13.12 -1.67
CA ASP A 161 6.09 13.64 -3.03
C ASP A 161 7.17 13.11 -3.96
N LEU A 162 6.88 12.02 -4.68
CA LEU A 162 7.82 11.41 -5.62
C LEU A 162 8.19 12.34 -6.78
N ARG A 163 7.26 13.19 -7.25
CA ARG A 163 7.54 14.12 -8.35
C ARG A 163 8.57 15.17 -7.99
N GLN A 164 8.52 15.67 -6.75
CA GLN A 164 9.49 16.66 -6.27
C GLN A 164 10.76 16.02 -5.74
N SER A 165 10.67 14.76 -5.32
CA SER A 165 11.78 14.05 -4.67
C SER A 165 12.74 13.39 -5.64
N LEU A 166 12.25 12.82 -6.75
CA LEU A 166 13.05 12.03 -7.68
C LEU A 166 13.57 12.88 -8.83
N ALA A 167 14.87 12.83 -9.03
CA ALA A 167 15.49 13.53 -10.16
C ALA A 167 15.43 12.69 -11.44
N THR A 168 15.18 13.38 -12.56
CA THR A 168 15.20 12.80 -13.90
C THR A 168 16.25 13.43 -14.78
N ASP A 169 16.66 12.73 -15.81
CA ASP A 169 17.53 13.27 -16.87
C ASP A 169 16.72 14.09 -17.90
N SER A 170 17.40 14.57 -18.93
CA SER A 170 16.79 15.36 -20.02
C SER A 170 15.77 14.58 -20.86
N ASN A 171 15.73 13.26 -20.75
CA ASN A 171 14.78 12.37 -21.44
C ASN A 171 13.63 11.94 -20.53
N GLY A 172 13.60 12.43 -19.28
CA GLY A 172 12.61 12.05 -18.27
C GLY A 172 12.88 10.73 -17.58
N GLN A 173 14.08 10.14 -17.73
CA GLN A 173 14.44 8.88 -17.05
C GLN A 173 14.91 9.13 -15.62
N ILE A 174 14.54 8.23 -14.71
CA ILE A 174 14.96 8.27 -13.31
C ILE A 174 16.47 8.11 -13.19
N THR A 175 17.13 9.04 -12.47
CA THR A 175 18.59 9.05 -12.29
C THR A 175 19.06 8.37 -11.01
N GLY A 176 18.15 8.11 -10.08
CA GLY A 176 18.46 7.61 -8.74
C GLY A 176 18.86 8.70 -7.74
N ALA A 177 19.05 9.96 -8.16
CA ALA A 177 19.25 11.05 -7.20
C ALA A 177 17.93 11.42 -6.54
N VAL A 178 17.91 11.49 -5.20
CA VAL A 178 16.71 11.71 -4.38
C VAL A 178 16.91 12.88 -3.43
N ASN A 179 16.06 13.87 -3.56
CA ASN A 179 15.95 14.99 -2.62
C ASN A 179 14.59 14.87 -1.91
N PRO A 180 14.50 14.24 -0.73
CA PRO A 180 13.22 13.88 -0.15
C PRO A 180 12.37 15.09 0.22
N VAL A 181 11.16 15.14 -0.31
CA VAL A 181 10.11 16.13 -0.02
C VAL A 181 8.94 15.42 0.60
N PHE A 182 8.56 15.85 1.80
CA PHE A 182 7.40 15.33 2.52
C PHE A 182 6.39 16.44 2.81
N GLU A 183 5.12 16.11 2.64
CA GLU A 183 4.01 16.85 3.23
C GLU A 183 3.51 16.08 4.45
N VAL A 184 3.30 16.80 5.56
CA VAL A 184 2.86 16.19 6.81
C VAL A 184 1.70 17.00 7.41
N ALA A 185 0.64 16.30 7.75
CA ALA A 185 -0.50 16.87 8.44
C ALA A 185 -0.84 16.04 9.68
N LEU A 186 -1.02 16.69 10.81
CA LEU A 186 -1.58 16.10 12.04
C LEU A 186 -3.04 16.53 12.15
N LYS A 187 -3.97 15.59 12.06
CA LYS A 187 -5.41 15.82 12.05
C LYS A 187 -6.07 15.13 13.22
N ASN A 188 -7.05 15.81 13.82
CA ASN A 188 -7.89 15.19 14.83
C ASN A 188 -8.90 14.25 14.15
N ALA A 189 -8.86 12.96 14.49
CA ALA A 189 -9.78 11.96 13.97
C ALA A 189 -11.26 12.16 14.38
N LEU A 190 -11.54 13.12 15.27
CA LEU A 190 -12.93 13.51 15.58
C LEU A 190 -13.61 14.22 14.41
N THR A 191 -12.86 14.96 13.60
CA THR A 191 -13.36 15.76 12.49
C THR A 191 -13.12 15.12 11.13
N ASP A 192 -12.03 14.37 11.00
CA ASP A 192 -11.65 13.72 9.75
C ASP A 192 -11.60 12.19 9.99
N GLN A 193 -12.55 11.46 9.42
CA GLN A 193 -12.52 10.01 9.45
C GLN A 193 -11.34 9.55 8.59
N ILE A 194 -10.34 8.93 9.22
CA ILE A 194 -9.20 8.39 8.47
C ILE A 194 -9.50 6.94 8.17
N THR A 195 -9.65 6.67 6.89
CA THR A 195 -9.82 5.34 6.34
C THR A 195 -8.48 4.66 6.15
N ILE A 196 -8.46 3.37 6.38
CA ILE A 196 -7.40 2.47 5.95
C ILE A 196 -7.92 1.84 4.68
N ASP A 197 -7.19 2.02 3.60
CA ASP A 197 -7.48 1.39 2.33
C ASP A 197 -6.74 0.06 2.28
N GLU A 198 -7.41 -0.96 1.83
CA GLU A 198 -6.99 -2.35 1.69
C GLU A 198 -5.59 -2.73 2.24
N PHE A 199 -5.58 -3.04 3.50
CA PHE A 199 -4.39 -3.54 4.17
C PHE A 199 -4.29 -5.06 4.02
N MET A 200 -3.36 -5.54 3.20
CA MET A 200 -3.12 -6.97 2.98
C MET A 200 -2.40 -7.58 4.18
N ALA A 201 -2.95 -8.66 4.72
CA ALA A 201 -2.38 -9.30 5.91
C ALA A 201 -2.72 -10.79 6.01
N GLY A 202 -1.79 -11.56 6.60
CA GLY A 202 -2.06 -12.93 7.02
C GLY A 202 -2.76 -12.98 8.38
N VAL A 203 -3.78 -13.80 8.51
CA VAL A 203 -4.43 -14.07 9.81
C VAL A 203 -3.47 -14.86 10.70
N ILE A 204 -3.22 -14.37 11.90
CA ILE A 204 -2.37 -15.05 12.91
C ILE A 204 -3.18 -15.68 14.04
N GLY A 205 -4.47 -15.38 14.13
CA GLY A 205 -5.36 -16.04 15.10
C GLY A 205 -6.71 -15.35 15.21
N VAL A 206 -7.74 -16.15 15.47
CA VAL A 206 -9.10 -15.67 15.76
C VAL A 206 -9.25 -15.56 17.27
N THR A 207 -9.59 -14.37 17.77
CA THR A 207 -9.68 -14.06 19.21
C THR A 207 -11.11 -13.93 19.72
N GLY A 208 -12.08 -13.82 18.83
CA GLY A 208 -13.50 -13.69 19.14
C GLY A 208 -14.40 -14.04 17.97
N ALA A 209 -15.70 -13.98 18.17
CA ALA A 209 -16.67 -14.25 17.09
C ALA A 209 -16.53 -13.30 15.90
N ASN A 210 -16.14 -12.04 16.19
CA ASN A 210 -16.01 -10.96 15.21
C ASN A 210 -14.65 -10.27 15.32
N THR A 211 -13.65 -10.93 15.92
CA THR A 211 -12.34 -10.33 16.17
C THR A 211 -11.22 -11.31 15.85
N PHE A 212 -10.23 -10.85 15.11
CA PHE A 212 -9.08 -11.64 14.75
C PHE A 212 -7.82 -10.76 14.65
N ASN A 213 -6.67 -11.39 14.79
CA ASN A 213 -5.39 -10.72 14.65
C ASN A 213 -4.79 -11.03 13.29
N VAL A 214 -4.18 -10.03 12.70
CA VAL A 214 -3.51 -10.11 11.41
C VAL A 214 -2.06 -9.63 11.51
N GLN A 215 -1.24 -10.13 10.62
CA GLN A 215 0.13 -9.68 10.42
C GLN A 215 0.31 -9.29 8.98
N GLY A 216 0.67 -8.00 8.76
CA GLY A 216 1.02 -7.49 7.45
C GLY A 216 2.39 -7.96 6.99
N PRO A 217 2.78 -7.63 5.75
CA PRO A 217 4.16 -7.70 5.31
C PRO A 217 5.05 -7.02 6.36
N HIS A 218 6.31 -7.39 6.47
CA HIS A 218 7.27 -6.84 7.46
C HIS A 218 6.92 -7.08 8.95
N GLY A 219 5.94 -7.98 9.24
CA GLY A 219 5.72 -8.52 10.59
C GLY A 219 4.87 -7.69 11.53
N ARG A 220 4.29 -6.57 11.12
CA ARG A 220 3.40 -5.75 11.96
C ARG A 220 2.07 -6.44 12.19
N GLN A 221 1.58 -6.36 13.43
CA GLN A 221 0.35 -7.02 13.86
C GLN A 221 -0.72 -6.02 14.25
N TRP A 222 -1.96 -6.33 13.85
CA TRP A 222 -3.13 -5.53 14.14
C TRP A 222 -4.29 -6.41 14.60
N THR A 223 -5.16 -5.85 15.42
CA THR A 223 -6.45 -6.47 15.75
C THR A 223 -7.52 -5.89 14.85
N VAL A 224 -8.28 -6.76 14.21
CA VAL A 224 -9.39 -6.40 13.32
C VAL A 224 -10.69 -6.81 13.99
N THR A 225 -11.66 -5.90 13.99
CA THR A 225 -13.02 -6.12 14.48
C THR A 225 -14.00 -5.97 13.32
N THR A 226 -14.93 -6.91 13.20
CA THR A 226 -16.03 -6.88 12.22
C THR A 226 -17.37 -6.69 12.92
N ASN A 227 -18.37 -6.21 12.20
CA ASN A 227 -19.72 -6.03 12.69
C ASN A 227 -20.76 -6.38 11.60
N SER A 228 -22.05 -6.11 11.85
CA SER A 228 -23.13 -6.42 10.90
C SER A 228 -23.05 -5.65 9.58
N ASP A 229 -22.31 -4.54 9.56
CA ASP A 229 -22.18 -3.67 8.39
C ASP A 229 -20.90 -3.97 7.60
N THR A 230 -20.02 -4.84 8.14
CA THR A 230 -18.83 -5.29 7.42
C THR A 230 -19.22 -6.12 6.20
N ILE A 231 -18.74 -5.73 5.04
CA ILE A 231 -18.94 -6.42 3.78
C ILE A 231 -17.84 -7.47 3.60
N TYR A 232 -18.22 -8.65 3.16
CA TYR A 232 -17.29 -9.71 2.75
C TYR A 232 -17.42 -9.93 1.25
N ASP A 233 -16.30 -10.10 0.55
CA ASP A 233 -16.26 -10.43 -0.88
C ASP A 233 -16.98 -11.75 -1.19
N ASP A 234 -16.93 -12.70 -0.27
CA ASP A 234 -17.74 -13.91 -0.27
C ASP A 234 -18.66 -13.94 0.97
N PRO A 235 -19.96 -13.71 0.82
CA PRO A 235 -20.90 -13.67 1.94
C PRO A 235 -21.07 -15.01 2.68
N SER A 236 -20.51 -16.10 2.16
CA SER A 236 -20.50 -17.41 2.86
C SER A 236 -19.38 -17.51 3.89
N ILE A 237 -18.43 -16.59 3.88
CA ILE A 237 -17.27 -16.57 4.75
C ILE A 237 -17.60 -15.81 6.04
N ALA A 238 -17.10 -16.32 7.16
CA ALA A 238 -17.16 -15.65 8.46
C ALA A 238 -15.81 -15.76 9.16
N VAL A 239 -15.56 -14.86 10.11
CA VAL A 239 -14.31 -14.84 10.92
C VAL A 239 -13.99 -16.22 11.52
N SER A 240 -15.02 -17.00 11.90
CA SER A 240 -14.83 -18.34 12.45
C SER A 240 -14.22 -19.36 11.48
N SER A 241 -14.21 -19.08 10.18
CA SER A 241 -13.57 -19.92 9.17
C SER A 241 -12.10 -19.59 8.93
N PHE A 242 -11.58 -18.49 9.48
CA PHE A 242 -10.21 -18.07 9.28
C PHE A 242 -9.22 -18.98 9.99
N THR A 243 -8.13 -19.24 9.33
CA THR A 243 -6.98 -20.01 9.83
C THR A 243 -5.72 -19.17 9.66
N THR A 244 -4.60 -19.65 10.19
CA THR A 244 -3.29 -19.00 10.00
C THR A 244 -2.78 -19.02 8.57
N ASP A 245 -3.44 -19.74 7.66
CA ASP A 245 -3.12 -19.75 6.23
C ASP A 245 -4.02 -18.77 5.43
N THR A 246 -4.95 -18.09 6.12
CA THR A 246 -5.86 -17.14 5.48
C THR A 246 -5.17 -15.80 5.26
N ILE A 247 -5.24 -15.29 4.05
CA ILE A 247 -4.77 -13.95 3.68
C ILE A 247 -6.00 -13.10 3.36
N VAL A 248 -6.07 -11.94 3.98
CA VAL A 248 -7.19 -11.00 3.85
C VAL A 248 -6.71 -9.63 3.45
N GLY A 249 -7.52 -8.93 2.64
CA GLY A 249 -7.50 -7.48 2.49
C GLY A 249 -8.48 -6.88 3.49
N VAL A 250 -8.06 -5.86 4.23
CA VAL A 250 -8.88 -5.19 5.23
C VAL A 250 -8.97 -3.71 4.91
N SER A 251 -10.19 -3.23 4.67
CA SER A 251 -10.49 -1.79 4.59
C SER A 251 -11.34 -1.39 5.80
N GLY A 252 -11.11 -0.20 6.34
CA GLY A 252 -11.84 0.23 7.52
C GLY A 252 -11.34 1.51 8.15
N THR A 253 -11.64 1.67 9.42
CA THR A 253 -11.23 2.82 10.24
C THR A 253 -10.67 2.33 11.57
N ILE A 254 -9.87 3.16 12.25
CA ILE A 254 -9.40 2.84 13.60
C ILE A 254 -10.46 3.24 14.63
N ASP A 255 -10.88 2.27 15.45
CA ASP A 255 -11.71 2.53 16.62
C ASP A 255 -10.93 3.31 17.69
N ARG A 256 -11.52 4.37 18.22
CA ARG A 256 -10.86 5.30 19.14
C ARG A 256 -10.63 4.75 20.54
N VAL A 257 -11.42 3.76 20.93
CA VAL A 257 -11.40 3.22 22.30
C VAL A 257 -10.53 1.98 22.37
N THR A 258 -10.73 1.08 21.43
CA THR A 258 -10.02 -0.22 21.40
C THR A 258 -8.72 -0.15 20.63
N HIS A 259 -8.55 0.87 19.76
CA HIS A 259 -7.44 0.99 18.81
C HIS A 259 -7.37 -0.17 17.82
N ASN A 260 -8.48 -0.87 17.62
CA ASN A 260 -8.61 -1.90 16.60
C ASN A 260 -8.95 -1.29 15.24
N ILE A 261 -8.73 -2.04 14.19
CA ILE A 261 -9.27 -1.72 12.88
C ILE A 261 -10.72 -2.18 12.86
N ASP A 262 -11.67 -1.25 12.80
CA ASP A 262 -13.07 -1.54 12.53
C ASP A 262 -13.24 -1.72 11.03
N ALA A 263 -13.35 -2.97 10.61
CA ALA A 263 -13.41 -3.31 9.20
C ALA A 263 -14.77 -2.94 8.60
N SER A 264 -14.73 -2.13 7.54
CA SER A 264 -15.87 -1.90 6.65
C SER A 264 -15.98 -2.98 5.57
N GLU A 265 -14.82 -3.56 5.17
CA GLU A 265 -14.73 -4.57 4.14
C GLU A 265 -13.62 -5.56 4.46
N ILE A 266 -13.88 -6.82 4.19
CA ILE A 266 -12.92 -7.93 4.28
C ILE A 266 -12.96 -8.70 2.95
N ASP A 267 -11.85 -8.68 2.24
CA ASP A 267 -11.64 -9.51 1.07
C ASP A 267 -10.79 -10.73 1.47
N VAL A 268 -11.35 -11.93 1.32
CA VAL A 268 -10.57 -13.14 1.55
C VAL A 268 -9.81 -13.49 0.29
N VAL A 269 -8.57 -13.05 0.24
CA VAL A 269 -7.74 -13.15 -0.97
C VAL A 269 -7.25 -14.56 -1.18
N SER A 270 -6.85 -15.25 -0.12
CA SER A 270 -6.38 -16.63 -0.22
C SER A 270 -6.65 -17.42 1.06
N MET A 271 -7.17 -18.63 0.90
CA MET A 271 -7.11 -19.70 1.88
C MET A 271 -5.93 -20.63 1.55
N ASP A 272 -5.17 -20.35 0.53
CA ASP A 272 -4.01 -21.04 0.01
C ASP A 272 -2.70 -20.38 0.52
N LYS A 273 -1.55 -20.75 -0.02
CA LYS A 273 -0.28 -20.56 0.69
C LYS A 273 0.52 -19.34 0.31
N PHE A 274 0.11 -18.52 -0.66
CA PHE A 274 0.82 -17.30 -0.99
C PHE A 274 -0.09 -16.22 -1.58
N TYR A 275 0.37 -15.02 -1.44
CA TYR A 275 -0.12 -13.82 -2.11
C TYR A 275 1.07 -12.99 -2.59
N LEU A 276 1.00 -12.50 -3.81
CA LEU A 276 1.92 -11.50 -4.37
C LEU A 276 1.11 -10.28 -4.75
N ASP A 277 1.58 -9.13 -4.34
CA ASP A 277 1.10 -7.83 -4.78
C ASP A 277 2.02 -7.29 -5.86
N GLY A 278 1.46 -6.68 -6.92
CA GLY A 278 2.33 -6.11 -7.94
C GLY A 278 1.63 -5.49 -9.13
N LEU A 279 2.46 -4.99 -10.04
CA LEU A 279 2.02 -4.37 -11.28
C LEU A 279 2.29 -5.29 -12.46
N LEU A 280 1.28 -5.55 -13.30
CA LEU A 280 1.48 -6.25 -14.56
C LEU A 280 2.30 -5.38 -15.51
N THR A 281 3.44 -5.88 -15.94
CA THR A 281 4.34 -5.17 -16.88
C THR A 281 4.20 -5.67 -18.30
N SER A 282 3.80 -6.95 -18.48
CA SER A 282 3.45 -7.51 -19.77
C SER A 282 2.39 -8.61 -19.65
N VAL A 283 1.66 -8.84 -20.73
CA VAL A 283 0.68 -9.91 -20.85
C VAL A 283 0.87 -10.61 -22.22
N ARG A 284 0.89 -11.94 -22.22
CA ARG A 284 1.12 -12.75 -23.42
C ARG A 284 0.06 -13.84 -23.60
N PRO A 285 -0.62 -13.93 -24.78
CA PRO A 285 -0.61 -12.93 -25.84
C PRO A 285 -1.29 -11.62 -25.38
N PRO A 286 -1.00 -10.50 -26.06
CA PRO A 286 -1.56 -9.19 -25.66
C PRO A 286 -3.05 -9.03 -25.94
N SER A 287 -3.68 -10.01 -26.56
CA SER A 287 -5.11 -10.08 -26.84
C SER A 287 -5.59 -11.53 -26.90
N GLY A 288 -6.85 -11.75 -26.52
CA GLY A 288 -7.38 -13.10 -26.37
C GLY A 288 -7.08 -13.65 -24.97
N GLY A 289 -7.20 -14.83 -24.61
CA GLY A 289 -6.91 -15.36 -23.28
C GLY A 289 -5.39 -15.36 -23.00
N ALA A 290 -4.97 -14.71 -21.93
CA ALA A 290 -3.58 -14.68 -21.51
C ALA A 290 -3.10 -16.08 -21.07
N THR A 291 -1.92 -16.48 -21.49
CA THR A 291 -1.25 -17.72 -21.06
C THR A 291 -0.05 -17.45 -20.16
N ALA A 292 0.44 -16.22 -20.15
CA ALA A 292 1.48 -15.75 -19.24
C ALA A 292 1.37 -14.24 -19.02
N ALA A 293 1.86 -13.81 -17.88
CA ALA A 293 2.01 -12.39 -17.57
C ALA A 293 3.28 -12.18 -16.75
N ASP A 294 3.90 -11.01 -16.88
CA ASP A 294 5.01 -10.61 -16.04
C ASP A 294 4.50 -9.65 -14.97
N LEU A 295 4.69 -10.02 -13.71
CA LEU A 295 4.35 -9.25 -12.54
C LEU A 295 5.62 -8.64 -11.96
N TYR A 296 5.66 -7.32 -11.85
CA TYR A 296 6.64 -6.65 -10.99
C TYR A 296 6.15 -6.77 -9.56
N VAL A 297 6.85 -7.55 -8.74
CA VAL A 297 6.48 -7.83 -7.36
C VAL A 297 6.78 -6.60 -6.50
N ARG A 298 5.76 -6.11 -5.79
CA ARG A 298 5.87 -5.03 -4.81
C ARG A 298 5.86 -5.54 -3.39
N ASP A 299 5.21 -6.69 -3.18
CA ASP A 299 5.05 -7.28 -1.86
C ASP A 299 4.73 -8.77 -1.93
N GLU A 300 5.16 -9.53 -0.94
CA GLU A 300 4.91 -10.97 -0.85
C GLU A 300 4.45 -11.37 0.55
N LEU A 301 3.51 -12.31 0.63
CA LEU A 301 2.98 -12.79 1.90
C LEU A 301 2.62 -14.28 1.82
N PRO A 302 3.22 -15.15 2.65
CA PRO A 302 4.46 -14.92 3.42
C PRO A 302 5.67 -14.80 2.50
N ALA A 303 6.83 -14.48 3.04
CA ALA A 303 8.09 -14.47 2.28
C ALA A 303 8.31 -15.80 1.54
N ILE A 304 8.57 -15.72 0.23
CA ILE A 304 8.67 -16.88 -0.68
C ILE A 304 10.10 -17.03 -1.15
N ASN A 305 10.69 -18.21 -0.93
CA ASN A 305 12.06 -18.44 -1.39
C ASN A 305 12.16 -18.35 -2.92
N GLY A 306 12.97 -17.40 -3.40
CA GLY A 306 13.23 -17.17 -4.83
C GLY A 306 12.30 -16.11 -5.45
N VAL A 307 11.37 -15.55 -4.70
CA VAL A 307 10.61 -14.33 -5.05
C VAL A 307 11.14 -13.20 -4.17
N SER A 308 11.19 -12.01 -4.68
CA SER A 308 11.61 -10.83 -3.92
C SER A 308 10.94 -9.58 -4.45
N ASP A 309 10.70 -8.64 -3.56
CA ASP A 309 10.25 -7.31 -3.93
C ASP A 309 11.22 -6.67 -4.93
N GLY A 310 10.68 -5.92 -5.88
CA GLY A 310 11.46 -5.28 -6.92
C GLY A 310 11.90 -6.20 -8.07
N GLN A 311 11.46 -7.45 -8.10
CA GLN A 311 11.75 -8.40 -9.18
C GLN A 311 10.54 -8.65 -10.08
N ILE A 312 10.80 -9.12 -11.29
CA ILE A 312 9.75 -9.55 -12.21
C ILE A 312 9.56 -11.05 -12.10
N GLU A 313 8.35 -11.46 -11.72
CA GLU A 313 7.91 -12.85 -11.73
C GLU A 313 7.08 -13.15 -12.97
N THR A 314 7.46 -14.19 -13.72
CA THR A 314 6.65 -14.65 -14.84
C THR A 314 5.59 -15.63 -14.35
N LEU A 315 4.36 -15.21 -14.42
CA LEU A 315 3.18 -16.00 -14.07
C LEU A 315 2.75 -16.86 -15.27
N THR A 316 2.50 -18.14 -15.02
CA THR A 316 1.84 -19.02 -16.01
C THR A 316 0.35 -19.06 -15.69
N LEU A 317 -0.46 -18.76 -16.70
CA LEU A 317 -1.93 -18.74 -16.62
C LEU A 317 -2.49 -19.88 -17.49
N ASN A 318 -3.46 -20.60 -16.97
CA ASN A 318 -4.06 -21.75 -17.67
C ASN A 318 -5.54 -21.55 -18.03
N GLY A 319 -6.10 -20.35 -17.68
CA GLY A 319 -7.47 -19.97 -17.97
C GLY A 319 -8.50 -20.54 -16.98
N SER A 320 -8.05 -21.21 -15.91
CA SER A 320 -8.92 -21.72 -14.85
C SER A 320 -8.84 -20.91 -13.56
N GLU A 321 -8.07 -19.82 -13.57
CA GLU A 321 -7.94 -18.91 -12.45
C GLU A 321 -9.28 -18.21 -12.20
N ASN A 322 -9.54 -17.92 -10.92
CA ASN A 322 -10.63 -17.06 -10.51
C ASN A 322 -10.19 -15.60 -10.61
N TYR A 323 -11.01 -14.77 -11.28
CA TYR A 323 -10.76 -13.35 -11.46
C TYR A 323 -11.74 -12.55 -10.63
N HIS A 324 -11.24 -11.67 -9.78
CA HIS A 324 -12.03 -10.82 -8.90
C HIS A 324 -11.60 -9.36 -9.04
N ILE A 325 -12.50 -8.45 -8.74
CA ILE A 325 -12.21 -7.03 -8.55
C ILE A 325 -12.34 -6.78 -7.06
N GLU A 326 -11.38 -6.12 -6.45
CA GLU A 326 -11.34 -5.76 -5.03
C GLU A 326 -12.58 -5.00 -4.58
N HIS A 327 -13.59 -4.83 -5.20
CA HIS A 327 -14.81 -4.18 -4.78
C HIS A 327 -16.00 -4.75 -5.54
N ILE A 328 -16.90 -5.38 -4.84
CA ILE A 328 -17.97 -6.18 -5.41
C ILE A 328 -18.99 -5.35 -6.20
N ASN A 329 -19.09 -4.04 -5.97
CA ASN A 329 -20.15 -3.20 -6.53
C ASN A 329 -19.63 -2.15 -7.52
N LEU A 330 -18.93 -2.58 -8.58
CA LEU A 330 -18.77 -1.71 -9.74
C LEU A 330 -20.10 -1.69 -10.52
N PRO A 331 -20.79 -0.54 -10.63
CA PRO A 331 -22.09 -0.45 -11.29
C PRO A 331 -22.01 -0.58 -12.81
N LEU A 332 -20.87 -0.97 -13.34
CA LEU A 332 -20.59 -1.08 -14.77
C LEU A 332 -20.64 -2.54 -15.20
N THR A 333 -21.81 -3.00 -15.62
CA THR A 333 -22.09 -4.38 -16.03
C THR A 333 -21.42 -4.82 -17.33
N THR A 334 -20.81 -3.91 -18.09
CA THR A 334 -20.19 -4.20 -19.39
C THR A 334 -18.68 -4.38 -19.33
N LEU A 335 -18.02 -3.90 -18.26
CA LEU A 335 -16.59 -4.08 -18.07
C LEU A 335 -16.36 -5.37 -17.30
N LEU A 336 -15.56 -6.27 -17.87
CA LEU A 336 -15.25 -7.55 -17.28
C LEU A 336 -13.78 -7.60 -16.88
N PHE A 337 -13.52 -8.25 -15.75
CA PHE A 337 -12.16 -8.64 -15.37
C PHE A 337 -12.03 -10.15 -15.45
N ASN A 338 -11.23 -10.62 -16.37
CA ASN A 338 -10.99 -12.04 -16.62
C ASN A 338 -9.67 -12.21 -17.37
N ASN A 339 -9.33 -13.44 -17.71
CA ASN A 339 -8.11 -13.81 -18.44
C ASN A 339 -7.89 -12.98 -19.74
N SER A 340 -8.97 -12.62 -20.45
CA SER A 340 -8.88 -11.82 -21.69
C SER A 340 -8.81 -10.31 -21.46
N ALA A 341 -8.97 -9.86 -20.22
CA ALA A 341 -8.98 -8.46 -19.84
C ALA A 341 -7.73 -8.06 -19.02
N LEU A 342 -6.72 -8.91 -18.99
CA LEU A 342 -5.41 -8.56 -18.41
C LEU A 342 -4.66 -7.64 -19.36
N THR A 343 -4.02 -6.63 -18.80
CA THR A 343 -3.16 -5.68 -19.53
C THR A 343 -2.02 -5.16 -18.67
N ALA A 344 -0.92 -4.75 -19.31
CA ALA A 344 0.13 -4.02 -18.62
C ALA A 344 -0.43 -2.73 -17.97
N GLY A 345 0.10 -2.37 -16.82
CA GLY A 345 -0.35 -1.22 -16.04
C GLY A 345 -1.47 -1.51 -15.04
N GLN A 346 -2.00 -2.74 -14.98
CA GLN A 346 -2.94 -3.14 -13.92
C GLN A 346 -2.20 -3.49 -12.63
N HIS A 347 -2.67 -2.94 -11.51
CA HIS A 347 -2.29 -3.38 -10.16
C HIS A 347 -3.12 -4.61 -9.80
N VAL A 348 -2.45 -5.71 -9.48
CA VAL A 348 -3.11 -6.99 -9.20
C VAL A 348 -2.51 -7.69 -7.99
N GLY A 349 -3.36 -8.38 -7.25
CA GLY A 349 -2.99 -9.40 -6.30
C GLY A 349 -3.06 -10.78 -6.93
N ILE A 350 -2.04 -11.61 -6.72
CA ILE A 350 -1.94 -12.98 -7.23
C ILE A 350 -1.91 -13.94 -6.05
N ALA A 351 -2.87 -14.83 -5.99
CA ALA A 351 -2.93 -15.86 -4.95
C ALA A 351 -2.95 -17.26 -5.54
N GLY A 352 -2.48 -18.23 -4.77
CA GLY A 352 -2.46 -19.62 -5.22
C GLY A 352 -1.65 -20.55 -4.33
N SER A 353 -1.29 -21.72 -4.86
CA SER A 353 -0.55 -22.72 -4.13
C SER A 353 0.93 -22.73 -4.46
N LEU A 354 1.72 -22.98 -3.42
CA LEU A 354 3.17 -23.07 -3.49
C LEU A 354 3.59 -24.55 -3.38
N THR A 355 4.38 -25.01 -4.34
CA THR A 355 5.06 -26.31 -4.26
C THR A 355 6.56 -26.12 -4.30
N THR A 356 7.30 -26.89 -3.49
CA THR A 356 8.76 -26.85 -3.50
C THR A 356 9.28 -28.10 -4.17
N THR A 357 10.00 -27.94 -5.26
CA THR A 357 10.64 -29.05 -5.98
C THR A 357 12.14 -28.80 -6.05
N ASN A 358 12.96 -29.70 -5.50
CA ASN A 358 14.42 -29.56 -5.44
C ASN A 358 14.92 -28.24 -4.80
N GLY A 359 14.18 -27.71 -3.82
CA GLY A 359 14.52 -26.46 -3.13
C GLY A 359 14.10 -25.17 -3.87
N ALA A 360 13.51 -25.29 -5.06
CA ALA A 360 12.95 -24.15 -5.78
C ALA A 360 11.43 -24.08 -5.54
N SER A 361 10.93 -22.87 -5.30
CA SER A 361 9.50 -22.59 -5.18
C SER A 361 8.87 -22.55 -6.57
N GLN A 362 7.75 -23.24 -6.73
CA GLN A 362 6.93 -23.22 -7.93
C GLN A 362 5.55 -22.69 -7.59
N LEU A 363 5.21 -21.56 -8.17
CA LEU A 363 3.93 -20.88 -7.98
C LEU A 363 2.89 -21.47 -8.95
N THR A 364 1.70 -21.75 -8.43
CA THR A 364 0.53 -22.09 -9.25
C THR A 364 -0.56 -21.07 -8.97
N VAL A 365 -0.82 -20.19 -9.95
CA VAL A 365 -1.84 -19.16 -9.83
C VAL A 365 -3.22 -19.78 -9.79
N LYS A 366 -4.04 -19.39 -8.82
CA LYS A 366 -5.43 -19.82 -8.68
C LYS A 366 -6.40 -18.63 -8.71
N ARG A 367 -5.95 -17.48 -8.25
CA ARG A 367 -6.76 -16.28 -8.15
C ARG A 367 -5.96 -15.06 -8.60
N VAL A 368 -6.62 -14.19 -9.34
CA VAL A 368 -6.10 -12.88 -9.74
C VAL A 368 -7.11 -11.83 -9.27
N VAL A 369 -6.68 -10.92 -8.43
CA VAL A 369 -7.51 -9.84 -7.87
C VAL A 369 -7.06 -8.52 -8.48
N LEU A 370 -7.97 -7.82 -9.17
CA LEU A 370 -7.71 -6.47 -9.62
C LEU A 370 -7.84 -5.52 -8.45
N GLN A 371 -6.79 -4.77 -8.20
CA GLN A 371 -6.70 -3.84 -7.08
C GLN A 371 -6.85 -2.39 -7.50
N ARG A 372 -7.23 -1.53 -6.55
CA ARG A 372 -7.24 -0.09 -6.73
C ARG A 372 -5.83 0.44 -6.98
N GLN A 373 -5.78 1.43 -7.85
CA GLN A 373 -4.55 2.18 -8.09
C GLN A 373 -4.85 3.64 -8.35
N GLY A 374 -3.91 4.51 -8.02
CA GLY A 374 -4.02 5.94 -8.26
C GLY A 374 -3.26 6.35 -9.53
N GLN A 375 -3.86 7.27 -10.27
CA GLN A 375 -3.23 7.97 -11.40
C GLN A 375 -3.38 9.47 -11.18
N ALA A 376 -2.28 10.20 -11.31
CA ALA A 376 -2.32 11.66 -11.25
C ALA A 376 -1.86 12.27 -12.55
N GLY A 377 -2.47 13.38 -12.92
CA GLY A 377 -2.17 14.08 -14.15
C GLY A 377 -3.06 15.31 -14.33
N THR A 378 -3.18 15.74 -15.55
CA THR A 378 -3.98 16.89 -15.93
C THR A 378 -5.25 16.45 -16.64
N TRP A 379 -6.40 16.92 -16.15
CA TRP A 379 -7.65 16.74 -16.87
C TRP A 379 -7.58 17.41 -18.25
N VAL A 380 -8.04 16.70 -19.30
CA VAL A 380 -8.05 17.21 -20.68
C VAL A 380 -9.31 18.04 -20.91
N PRO A 381 -9.19 19.39 -21.08
CA PRO A 381 -10.33 20.25 -21.33
C PRO A 381 -11.17 19.80 -22.54
N GLY A 382 -12.49 19.82 -22.39
CA GLY A 382 -13.42 19.44 -23.46
C GLY A 382 -13.59 17.92 -23.64
N SER A 383 -12.90 17.07 -22.87
CA SER A 383 -13.06 15.61 -22.92
C SER A 383 -14.25 15.11 -22.10
N THR A 384 -14.81 15.94 -21.22
CA THR A 384 -15.87 15.51 -20.30
C THR A 384 -17.21 15.31 -21.01
N VAL A 385 -17.78 14.11 -20.81
CA VAL A 385 -19.11 13.75 -21.25
C VAL A 385 -19.95 13.40 -20.03
N ILE A 386 -20.99 14.18 -19.76
CA ILE A 386 -21.93 13.93 -18.67
C ILE A 386 -23.17 13.22 -19.23
N GLN A 387 -23.49 12.06 -18.68
CA GLN A 387 -24.71 11.33 -19.00
C GLN A 387 -25.85 11.68 -18.04
N SER A 388 -25.58 11.61 -16.74
CA SER A 388 -26.54 11.98 -15.69
C SER A 388 -25.82 12.13 -14.34
N GLY A 389 -25.94 13.27 -13.68
CA GLY A 389 -25.28 13.55 -12.39
C GLY A 389 -23.76 13.40 -12.51
N ASN A 390 -23.16 12.50 -11.74
CA ASN A 390 -21.74 12.16 -11.81
C ASN A 390 -21.44 11.00 -12.77
N LEU A 391 -22.45 10.38 -13.38
CA LEU A 391 -22.25 9.34 -14.38
C LEU A 391 -21.77 9.96 -15.68
N GLY A 392 -20.62 9.53 -16.17
CA GLY A 392 -20.03 10.03 -17.42
C GLY A 392 -18.58 9.63 -17.59
N SER A 393 -17.85 10.44 -18.31
CA SER A 393 -16.43 10.19 -18.58
C SER A 393 -15.66 11.48 -18.81
N PHE A 394 -14.34 11.37 -18.70
CA PHE A 394 -13.38 12.38 -19.10
C PHE A 394 -12.04 11.72 -19.49
N SER A 395 -11.06 12.49 -19.93
CA SER A 395 -9.71 12.01 -20.19
C SER A 395 -8.71 12.63 -19.23
N LEU A 396 -7.80 11.80 -18.73
CA LEU A 396 -6.66 12.20 -17.92
C LEU A 396 -5.41 12.15 -18.78
N ASN A 397 -4.70 13.24 -18.87
CA ASN A 397 -3.38 13.29 -19.49
C ASN A 397 -2.34 13.21 -18.40
N ASP A 398 -1.51 12.22 -18.47
CA ASP A 398 -0.34 12.15 -17.63
C ASP A 398 0.68 13.18 -18.13
N ASP A 399 1.10 14.10 -17.27
CA ASP A 399 2.07 15.13 -17.63
C ASP A 399 3.49 14.58 -17.83
N TRP A 400 3.65 13.25 -17.70
CA TRP A 400 4.92 12.56 -17.83
C TRP A 400 5.06 11.95 -19.22
N THR A 401 6.15 12.26 -19.90
CA THR A 401 6.34 11.91 -21.31
C THR A 401 7.10 10.61 -21.56
N ALA A 402 7.66 10.00 -20.51
CA ALA A 402 8.47 8.79 -20.64
C ALA A 402 8.00 7.69 -19.67
N GLY A 403 7.94 6.45 -20.16
CA GLY A 403 7.77 5.29 -19.31
C GLY A 403 6.37 5.12 -18.72
N VAL A 404 5.32 5.21 -19.53
CA VAL A 404 3.95 4.97 -19.10
C VAL A 404 3.46 3.66 -19.67
N LEU A 405 2.91 2.78 -18.82
CA LEU A 405 2.34 1.49 -19.28
C LEU A 405 0.92 1.64 -19.84
N LEU A 406 0.19 2.68 -19.41
CA LEU A 406 -1.18 2.93 -19.82
C LEU A 406 -1.23 3.91 -21.01
N PRO A 407 -2.26 3.82 -21.89
CA PRO A 407 -2.43 4.73 -23.00
C PRO A 407 -2.64 6.18 -22.52
N GLN A 408 -2.16 7.12 -23.30
CA GLN A 408 -2.31 8.55 -23.03
C GLN A 408 -3.02 9.26 -24.20
N PRO A 409 -4.04 10.09 -23.93
CA PRO A 409 -4.68 10.29 -22.62
C PRO A 409 -5.46 9.06 -22.16
N LEU A 410 -5.47 8.80 -20.86
CA LEU A 410 -6.20 7.68 -20.25
C LEU A 410 -7.70 8.03 -20.15
N PRO A 411 -8.61 7.25 -20.76
CA PRO A 411 -10.04 7.41 -20.55
C PRO A 411 -10.42 7.07 -19.10
N VAL A 412 -11.23 7.92 -18.46
CA VAL A 412 -11.75 7.72 -17.11
C VAL A 412 -13.27 7.68 -17.17
N LEU A 413 -13.85 6.65 -16.60
CA LEU A 413 -15.29 6.51 -16.40
C LEU A 413 -15.63 6.83 -14.95
N THR A 414 -16.68 7.63 -14.76
CA THR A 414 -17.23 7.95 -13.46
C THR A 414 -18.63 7.39 -13.31
N THR A 415 -19.03 7.11 -12.09
CA THR A 415 -20.38 6.65 -11.72
C THR A 415 -21.02 7.64 -10.76
N ASN A 416 -22.28 7.43 -10.42
CA ASN A 416 -22.91 8.26 -9.39
C ASN A 416 -22.33 8.03 -7.99
N ASP A 417 -21.60 6.92 -7.79
CA ASP A 417 -20.92 6.58 -6.55
C ASP A 417 -19.44 7.06 -6.52
N THR A 418 -18.97 7.67 -7.62
CA THR A 418 -17.64 8.26 -7.64
C THR A 418 -17.56 9.44 -6.66
N ASN A 419 -16.62 9.37 -5.72
CA ASN A 419 -16.39 10.43 -4.74
C ASN A 419 -15.55 11.55 -5.36
N PHE A 420 -16.05 12.79 -5.34
CA PHE A 420 -15.31 13.97 -5.81
C PHE A 420 -14.79 14.75 -4.60
N ILE A 421 -13.45 14.91 -4.54
CA ILE A 421 -12.74 15.56 -3.43
C ILE A 421 -12.21 16.89 -3.94
N ASN A 422 -12.49 17.98 -3.25
CA ASN A 422 -12.18 19.36 -3.67
C ASN A 422 -12.82 19.74 -5.02
N LEU A 423 -13.80 18.99 -5.48
CA LEU A 423 -14.60 19.19 -6.68
C LEU A 423 -16.07 19.03 -6.36
N SER A 424 -16.95 19.81 -6.98
CA SER A 424 -18.40 19.70 -6.76
C SER A 424 -19.05 18.52 -7.48
N GLY A 425 -18.29 17.76 -8.28
CA GLY A 425 -18.75 16.64 -9.08
C GLY A 425 -18.15 16.66 -10.48
N LEU A 426 -18.60 15.75 -11.35
CA LEU A 426 -18.12 15.65 -12.74
C LEU A 426 -18.32 16.96 -13.53
N SER A 427 -19.35 17.74 -13.20
CA SER A 427 -19.62 19.03 -13.84
C SER A 427 -18.51 20.08 -13.60
N ALA A 428 -17.70 19.94 -12.57
CA ALA A 428 -16.56 20.80 -12.34
C ALA A 428 -15.45 20.63 -13.41
N LEU A 429 -15.45 19.48 -14.10
CA LEU A 429 -14.51 19.14 -15.17
C LEU A 429 -15.05 19.57 -16.56
N THR A 430 -15.68 20.73 -16.68
CA THR A 430 -16.23 21.25 -17.95
C THR A 430 -15.62 22.58 -18.37
N GLY A 431 -14.67 23.11 -17.60
CA GLY A 431 -13.99 24.37 -17.86
C GLY A 431 -13.10 24.34 -19.11
N ALA A 432 -12.52 25.47 -19.43
CA ALA A 432 -11.56 25.59 -20.54
C ALA A 432 -10.10 25.44 -20.11
N SER A 433 -9.80 25.61 -18.81
CA SER A 433 -8.44 25.52 -18.27
C SER A 433 -8.19 24.14 -17.68
N PRO A 434 -7.06 23.52 -18.00
CA PRO A 434 -6.68 22.25 -17.40
C PRO A 434 -6.47 22.40 -15.89
N ILE A 435 -6.80 21.37 -15.13
CA ILE A 435 -6.57 21.27 -13.68
C ILE A 435 -5.86 19.97 -13.36
N SER A 436 -4.97 20.01 -12.38
CA SER A 436 -4.31 18.81 -11.89
C SER A 436 -5.27 18.02 -11.01
N ILE A 437 -5.40 16.74 -11.30
CA ILE A 437 -6.29 15.84 -10.58
C ILE A 437 -5.58 14.52 -10.30
N ARG A 438 -6.04 13.84 -9.25
CA ARG A 438 -5.74 12.44 -8.93
C ARG A 438 -7.01 11.63 -9.08
N VAL A 439 -6.90 10.50 -9.73
CA VAL A 439 -7.99 9.54 -9.88
C VAL A 439 -7.56 8.24 -9.22
N VAL A 440 -8.36 7.72 -8.31
CA VAL A 440 -8.19 6.39 -7.71
C VAL A 440 -9.29 5.49 -8.22
N GLY A 441 -8.92 4.29 -8.69
CA GLY A 441 -9.90 3.38 -9.26
C GLY A 441 -9.25 2.12 -9.84
N PHE A 442 -9.95 1.48 -10.76
CA PHE A 442 -9.56 0.22 -11.38
C PHE A 442 -9.28 0.41 -12.86
N ILE A 443 -8.21 -0.22 -13.35
CA ILE A 443 -7.92 -0.28 -14.80
C ILE A 443 -8.58 -1.52 -15.35
N LEU A 444 -9.53 -1.33 -16.25
CA LEU A 444 -10.28 -2.38 -16.94
C LEU A 444 -10.08 -2.25 -18.45
N ILE A 445 -10.49 -3.26 -19.19
CA ILE A 445 -10.51 -3.19 -20.66
C ILE A 445 -11.94 -2.87 -21.10
N ASP A 446 -12.09 -1.82 -21.89
CA ASP A 446 -13.35 -1.53 -22.59
C ASP A 446 -13.54 -2.55 -23.72
N PRO A 447 -14.56 -3.41 -23.66
CA PRO A 447 -14.77 -4.44 -24.66
C PRO A 447 -15.12 -3.87 -26.04
N ALA A 448 -15.59 -2.63 -26.12
CA ALA A 448 -15.93 -1.99 -27.39
C ALA A 448 -14.70 -1.51 -28.16
N THR A 449 -13.66 -1.08 -27.44
CA THR A 449 -12.42 -0.53 -28.03
C THR A 449 -11.22 -1.46 -27.88
N GLY A 450 -11.27 -2.40 -26.93
CA GLY A 450 -10.13 -3.23 -26.54
C GLY A 450 -9.03 -2.46 -25.80
N SER A 451 -9.32 -1.25 -25.37
CA SER A 451 -8.33 -0.35 -24.73
C SER A 451 -8.53 -0.25 -23.22
N PRO A 452 -7.46 -0.02 -22.47
CA PRO A 452 -7.56 0.27 -21.04
C PRO A 452 -8.39 1.52 -20.76
N VAL A 453 -9.21 1.44 -19.73
CA VAL A 453 -10.04 2.51 -19.19
C VAL A 453 -9.99 2.47 -17.67
N MET A 454 -9.92 3.61 -17.02
CA MET A 454 -9.96 3.71 -15.57
C MET A 454 -11.39 3.94 -15.09
N VAL A 455 -11.89 3.09 -14.21
CA VAL A 455 -13.18 3.28 -13.52
C VAL A 455 -12.91 3.94 -12.18
N ALA A 456 -13.30 5.21 -12.06
CA ALA A 456 -12.97 6.03 -10.91
C ALA A 456 -13.83 5.70 -9.68
N ARG A 457 -13.19 5.44 -8.55
CA ARG A 457 -13.79 5.43 -7.21
C ARG A 457 -13.75 6.83 -6.60
N SER A 458 -12.65 7.55 -6.79
CA SER A 458 -12.56 8.94 -6.41
C SER A 458 -11.82 9.77 -7.45
N VAL A 459 -12.15 11.06 -7.49
CA VAL A 459 -11.49 12.09 -8.28
C VAL A 459 -11.20 13.26 -7.35
N GLU A 460 -9.95 13.59 -7.18
CA GLU A 460 -9.50 14.66 -6.30
C GLU A 460 -8.82 15.78 -7.11
N GLN A 461 -9.20 17.02 -6.88
CA GLN A 461 -8.42 18.15 -7.39
C GLN A 461 -7.20 18.37 -6.50
N LEU A 462 -6.02 18.31 -7.13
CA LEU A 462 -4.76 18.61 -6.46
C LEU A 462 -4.60 20.13 -6.37
N THR A 463 -4.35 20.63 -5.18
CA THR A 463 -3.99 22.02 -4.96
C THR A 463 -2.52 22.20 -5.32
N THR A 464 -2.22 23.06 -6.28
CA THR A 464 -0.84 23.55 -6.45
C THR A 464 -0.51 24.46 -5.27
N ASN A 465 0.35 24.00 -4.36
CA ASN A 465 0.94 24.83 -3.32
C ASN A 465 2.01 25.75 -3.91
#